data_b119e132cd95b23bd7ac5f5c8f618471
#
_entry.id   b119e132cd95b23bd7ac5f5c8f618471
#
_cell.length_a   1.000
_cell.length_b   1.000
_cell.length_c   1.000
_cell.angle_alpha   90.00
_cell.angle_beta   90.00
_cell.angle_gamma   90.00
#
_symmetry.space_group_name_H-M   'P 1'
#
loop_
_entity.id
_entity.type
_entity.pdbx_description
1 polymer ?
#
loop_
_entity_poly.entity_id
_entity_poly.type
_entity_poly.pdbx_seq_one_letter_code
_entity_poly.pdbx_strand_id
1 'polypeptide(L)'
;MTLQDTVRYFIEETKILPCLSVTCGGAGLCVQARGGVINEQGTPVSDRTLFDLASLTKLFTGLLTMRLWEEGRLDLTRPVTDYAPQYRYLSNMPVEKVLGFEIGLITPERIDTQKTPEAAKQQLWAVQPGEIRGRAYSDIHAMVIRDVIEGAAQSEYGAELTRCILRPLEMAETFLHVPEERRVDCISCRGEHRIEQGKHILRTDAQPGIPHDPKAARLYPEIMGHAGLFSTQGDMVKFAQGVLREQVISKMTIRKMARNRTGFRRADGTYQQYLGTLCYVKHPVQYFSEIPAYESDEAIGLAGFTGQHMSIDIGTGVFTLFLGNRVMNRLTVLVPEAGKSLTDYGLQADGRGSIVWDDGTRVVSSVNYVHQKDAHFHQAVADTLGLPAWRRAGTAWS
;
A
#
# COMPACT_ATOMS: atom_id res chain seq x y z
N MET A 1 24.10 3.03 9.75
CA MET A 1 23.42 3.62 8.55
C MET A 1 22.38 4.61 9.03
N THR A 2 22.25 5.78 8.39
CA THR A 2 21.26 6.81 8.74
C THR A 2 20.11 6.79 7.73
N LEU A 3 18.98 7.45 8.06
CA LEU A 3 17.92 7.65 7.07
C LEU A 3 18.38 8.46 5.85
N GLN A 4 19.33 9.39 6.03
CA GLN A 4 19.91 10.15 4.92
C GLN A 4 20.77 9.27 4.00
N ASP A 5 21.44 8.25 4.54
CA ASP A 5 22.15 7.25 3.72
C ASP A 5 21.17 6.42 2.87
N THR A 6 20.00 6.10 3.42
CA THR A 6 18.93 5.46 2.66
C THR A 6 18.47 6.35 1.47
N VAL A 7 18.23 7.64 1.72
CA VAL A 7 17.83 8.58 0.65
C VAL A 7 18.91 8.63 -0.44
N ARG A 8 20.18 8.81 -0.06
CA ARG A 8 21.32 8.85 -0.99
C ARG A 8 21.40 7.57 -1.83
N TYR A 9 21.28 6.40 -1.20
CA TYR A 9 21.31 5.11 -1.89
C TYR A 9 20.26 5.01 -3.00
N PHE A 10 19.00 5.32 -2.69
CA PHE A 10 17.90 5.19 -3.66
C PHE A 10 17.92 6.26 -4.75
N ILE A 11 18.32 7.48 -4.44
CA ILE A 11 18.23 8.63 -5.34
C ILE A 11 19.52 8.82 -6.18
N GLU A 12 20.69 8.71 -5.55
CA GLU A 12 21.96 9.07 -6.18
C GLU A 12 22.72 7.84 -6.68
N GLU A 13 22.84 6.81 -5.84
CA GLU A 13 23.67 5.65 -6.14
C GLU A 13 22.99 4.68 -7.11
N THR A 14 21.76 4.25 -6.77
CA THR A 14 21.01 3.28 -7.58
C THR A 14 20.01 3.90 -8.54
N LYS A 15 19.55 5.12 -8.25
CA LYS A 15 18.54 5.85 -9.01
C LYS A 15 17.21 5.10 -9.19
N ILE A 16 16.96 4.09 -8.33
CA ILE A 16 15.74 3.26 -8.39
C ILE A 16 14.50 4.11 -8.18
N LEU A 17 14.58 5.09 -7.27
CA LEU A 17 13.50 6.02 -7.00
C LEU A 17 13.92 7.43 -7.44
N PRO A 18 13.06 8.20 -8.14
CA PRO A 18 13.31 9.60 -8.41
C PRO A 18 13.13 10.50 -7.19
N CYS A 19 12.28 10.10 -6.25
CA CYS A 19 12.07 10.80 -4.98
C CYS A 19 11.79 9.84 -3.83
N LEU A 20 12.13 10.30 -2.63
CA LEU A 20 11.95 9.55 -1.40
C LEU A 20 11.82 10.49 -0.20
N SER A 21 10.84 10.19 0.68
CA SER A 21 10.73 10.73 2.03
C SER A 21 10.61 9.58 3.01
N VAL A 22 11.47 9.54 4.02
CA VAL A 22 11.50 8.47 5.02
C VAL A 22 11.38 9.04 6.43
N THR A 23 10.71 8.30 7.30
CA THR A 23 10.57 8.63 8.73
C THR A 23 10.64 7.36 9.55
N CYS A 24 11.25 7.43 10.71
CA CYS A 24 11.04 6.47 11.79
C CYS A 24 10.79 7.20 13.09
N GLY A 25 9.99 6.59 13.96
CA GLY A 25 9.71 7.12 15.28
C GLY A 25 9.62 6.01 16.32
N GLY A 26 10.00 6.35 17.55
CA GLY A 26 9.99 5.45 18.70
C GLY A 26 10.77 6.04 19.87
N ALA A 27 10.45 5.63 21.12
CA ALA A 27 11.12 6.09 22.34
C ALA A 27 11.25 7.62 22.46
N GLY A 28 10.28 8.39 21.97
CA GLY A 28 10.29 9.86 21.98
C GLY A 28 11.06 10.51 20.82
N LEU A 29 11.71 9.74 19.98
CA LEU A 29 12.38 10.24 18.78
C LEU A 29 11.45 10.21 17.56
N CYS A 30 11.67 11.15 16.63
CA CYS A 30 11.08 11.13 15.30
C CYS A 30 12.13 11.72 14.34
N VAL A 31 12.70 10.86 13.50
CA VAL A 31 13.77 11.23 12.58
C VAL A 31 13.26 11.13 11.16
N GLN A 32 13.57 12.14 10.34
CA GLN A 32 13.12 12.23 8.94
C GLN A 32 14.30 12.53 8.01
N ALA A 33 14.20 12.04 6.78
CA ALA A 33 15.07 12.41 5.68
C ALA A 33 14.28 12.40 4.38
N ARG A 34 14.71 13.20 3.40
CA ARG A 34 14.08 13.23 2.07
C ARG A 34 15.03 13.72 1.00
N GLY A 35 14.72 13.43 -0.26
CA GLY A 35 15.51 13.88 -1.39
C GLY A 35 14.88 13.48 -2.73
N GLY A 36 15.49 13.98 -3.81
CA GLY A 36 15.08 13.72 -5.17
C GLY A 36 14.02 14.69 -5.70
N VAL A 37 13.39 14.32 -6.81
CA VAL A 37 12.46 15.17 -7.58
C VAL A 37 11.13 14.44 -7.80
N ILE A 38 10.03 15.20 -7.74
CA ILE A 38 8.67 14.64 -7.79
C ILE A 38 8.11 14.52 -9.21
N ASN A 39 8.74 15.16 -10.19
CA ASN A 39 8.26 15.21 -11.58
C ASN A 39 9.42 15.37 -12.56
N GLU A 40 9.11 15.30 -13.84
CA GLU A 40 10.06 15.41 -14.96
C GLU A 40 10.66 16.80 -15.11
N GLN A 41 10.05 17.82 -14.49
CA GLN A 41 10.56 19.19 -14.45
C GLN A 41 11.65 19.41 -13.41
N GLY A 42 11.92 18.39 -12.59
CA GLY A 42 12.95 18.46 -11.55
C GLY A 42 12.50 19.17 -10.27
N THR A 43 11.19 19.28 -10.01
CA THR A 43 10.67 19.89 -8.78
C THR A 43 11.14 19.08 -7.55
N PRO A 44 11.84 19.70 -6.58
CA PRO A 44 12.34 18.99 -5.42
C PRO A 44 11.23 18.47 -4.50
N VAL A 45 11.49 17.37 -3.80
CA VAL A 45 10.64 16.92 -2.69
C VAL A 45 10.63 17.98 -1.58
N SER A 46 9.45 18.26 -1.04
CA SER A 46 9.22 19.24 0.02
C SER A 46 8.23 18.72 1.05
N ASP A 47 7.95 19.51 2.11
CA ASP A 47 6.89 19.22 3.10
C ASP A 47 5.49 19.22 2.46
N ARG A 48 5.33 19.87 1.30
CA ARG A 48 4.08 19.96 0.56
C ARG A 48 3.87 18.80 -0.41
N THR A 49 4.89 17.97 -0.65
CA THR A 49 4.81 16.86 -1.61
C THR A 49 3.71 15.89 -1.24
N LEU A 50 2.81 15.67 -2.19
CA LEU A 50 1.69 14.74 -2.09
C LEU A 50 2.06 13.42 -2.77
N PHE A 51 2.12 12.36 -1.97
CA PHE A 51 2.36 11.01 -2.44
C PHE A 51 1.02 10.30 -2.69
N ASP A 52 0.89 9.65 -3.84
CA ASP A 52 -0.19 8.68 -4.05
C ASP A 52 0.05 7.49 -3.10
N LEU A 53 -0.79 7.37 -2.09
CA LEU A 53 -0.65 6.33 -1.06
C LEU A 53 -0.93 4.92 -1.59
N ALA A 54 -1.57 4.82 -2.77
CA ALA A 54 -1.96 3.53 -3.33
C ALA A 54 -2.60 2.64 -2.25
N SER A 55 -2.12 1.42 -2.09
CA SER A 55 -2.67 0.46 -1.12
C SER A 55 -2.52 0.85 0.35
N LEU A 56 -1.69 1.83 0.74
CA LEU A 56 -1.72 2.34 2.12
C LEU A 56 -3.10 2.89 2.50
N THR A 57 -3.93 3.28 1.53
CA THR A 57 -5.35 3.64 1.73
C THR A 57 -6.11 2.57 2.51
N LYS A 58 -5.77 1.28 2.36
CA LYS A 58 -6.42 0.17 3.07
C LYS A 58 -6.21 0.22 4.59
N LEU A 59 -5.11 0.80 5.09
CA LEU A 59 -4.93 1.02 6.53
C LEU A 59 -5.99 1.97 7.07
N PHE A 60 -6.28 3.04 6.33
CA PHE A 60 -7.36 3.98 6.69
C PHE A 60 -8.72 3.28 6.67
N THR A 61 -9.01 2.50 5.65
CA THR A 61 -10.26 1.74 5.53
C THR A 61 -10.40 0.72 6.67
N GLY A 62 -9.34 0.00 6.99
CA GLY A 62 -9.32 -0.96 8.09
C GLY A 62 -9.55 -0.30 9.45
N LEU A 63 -8.84 0.80 9.73
CA LEU A 63 -8.99 1.57 10.97
C LEU A 63 -10.40 2.18 11.08
N LEU A 64 -10.92 2.75 9.99
CA LEU A 64 -12.28 3.30 9.97
C LEU A 64 -13.34 2.23 10.24
N THR A 65 -13.20 1.05 9.64
CA THR A 65 -14.11 -0.08 9.89
C THR A 65 -14.08 -0.47 11.37
N MET A 66 -12.89 -0.60 11.93
CA MET A 66 -12.72 -0.99 13.33
C MET A 66 -13.17 0.11 14.29
N ARG A 67 -13.10 1.38 13.91
CA ARG A 67 -13.68 2.50 14.64
C ARG A 67 -15.20 2.40 14.72
N LEU A 68 -15.87 2.13 13.58
CA LEU A 68 -17.32 1.93 13.55
C LEU A 68 -17.76 0.70 14.38
N TRP A 69 -16.93 -0.33 14.40
CA TRP A 69 -17.15 -1.50 15.26
C TRP A 69 -17.04 -1.12 16.76
N GLU A 70 -16.04 -0.37 17.17
CA GLU A 70 -15.92 0.13 18.56
C GLU A 70 -17.09 1.04 18.96
N GLU A 71 -17.61 1.83 18.02
CA GLU A 71 -18.79 2.68 18.22
C GLU A 71 -20.11 1.89 18.26
N GLY A 72 -20.08 0.56 18.02
CA GLY A 72 -21.28 -0.28 17.94
C GLY A 72 -22.16 -0.01 16.71
N ARG A 73 -21.65 0.72 15.72
CA ARG A 73 -22.34 1.02 14.45
C ARG A 73 -22.18 -0.08 13.40
N LEU A 74 -21.22 -0.96 13.58
CA LEU A 74 -20.93 -2.07 12.71
C LEU A 74 -20.73 -3.35 13.53
N ASP A 75 -21.46 -4.41 13.18
CA ASP A 75 -21.23 -5.76 13.71
C ASP A 75 -20.49 -6.59 12.66
N LEU A 76 -19.26 -6.98 12.97
CA LEU A 76 -18.39 -7.73 12.07
C LEU A 76 -18.87 -9.15 11.79
N THR A 77 -19.76 -9.70 12.61
CA THR A 77 -20.30 -11.06 12.45
C THR A 77 -21.50 -11.12 11.51
N ARG A 78 -22.10 -9.97 11.21
CA ARG A 78 -23.24 -9.87 10.28
C ARG A 78 -22.80 -10.03 8.83
N PRO A 79 -23.70 -10.51 7.95
CA PRO A 79 -23.43 -10.59 6.52
C PRO A 79 -23.14 -9.21 5.89
N VAL A 80 -22.28 -9.19 4.87
CA VAL A 80 -21.99 -7.99 4.05
C VAL A 80 -23.28 -7.33 3.57
N THR A 81 -24.27 -8.12 3.15
CA THR A 81 -25.54 -7.62 2.59
C THR A 81 -26.41 -6.87 3.58
N ASP A 82 -26.19 -7.00 4.88
CA ASP A 82 -26.92 -6.23 5.89
C ASP A 82 -26.58 -4.74 5.83
N TYR A 83 -25.38 -4.43 5.35
CA TYR A 83 -24.87 -3.07 5.19
C TYR A 83 -24.78 -2.63 3.73
N ALA A 84 -24.50 -3.56 2.82
CA ALA A 84 -24.30 -3.32 1.40
C ALA A 84 -25.11 -4.34 0.55
N PRO A 85 -26.43 -4.15 0.43
CA PRO A 85 -27.36 -5.12 -0.19
C PRO A 85 -27.08 -5.38 -1.67
N GLN A 86 -26.35 -4.51 -2.36
CA GLN A 86 -25.94 -4.70 -3.74
C GLN A 86 -25.04 -5.93 -3.94
N TYR A 87 -24.35 -6.40 -2.89
CA TYR A 87 -23.46 -7.59 -2.93
C TYR A 87 -24.25 -8.90 -2.71
N ARG A 88 -25.28 -9.14 -3.51
CA ARG A 88 -26.24 -10.26 -3.34
C ARG A 88 -25.60 -11.64 -3.19
N TYR A 89 -24.40 -11.87 -3.76
CA TYR A 89 -23.70 -13.14 -3.65
C TYR A 89 -22.91 -13.29 -2.34
N LEU A 90 -22.83 -12.24 -1.53
CA LEU A 90 -22.20 -12.24 -0.21
C LEU A 90 -23.21 -12.26 0.96
N SER A 91 -24.46 -12.72 0.71
CA SER A 91 -25.56 -12.73 1.70
C SER A 91 -25.29 -13.59 2.95
N ASN A 92 -24.41 -14.57 2.86
CA ASN A 92 -24.01 -15.41 3.98
C ASN A 92 -22.54 -15.15 4.39
N MET A 93 -21.95 -14.05 3.93
CA MET A 93 -20.53 -13.74 4.17
C MET A 93 -20.39 -12.73 5.29
N PRO A 94 -19.88 -13.11 6.47
CA PRO A 94 -19.59 -12.17 7.55
C PRO A 94 -18.58 -11.10 7.12
N VAL A 95 -18.78 -9.86 7.54
CA VAL A 95 -17.89 -8.73 7.27
C VAL A 95 -16.45 -9.05 7.69
N GLU A 96 -16.26 -9.70 8.85
CA GLU A 96 -14.91 -10.02 9.37
C GLU A 96 -14.10 -10.94 8.44
N LYS A 97 -14.74 -11.84 7.68
CA LYS A 97 -14.05 -12.71 6.73
C LYS A 97 -13.54 -11.94 5.51
N VAL A 98 -14.32 -10.97 5.06
CA VAL A 98 -13.88 -10.06 4.00
C VAL A 98 -12.74 -9.17 4.50
N LEU A 99 -12.88 -8.58 5.68
CA LEU A 99 -11.82 -7.78 6.33
C LEU A 99 -10.51 -8.54 6.50
N GLY A 100 -10.59 -9.82 6.85
CA GLY A 100 -9.46 -10.70 7.14
C GLY A 100 -8.82 -11.37 5.92
N PHE A 101 -9.30 -11.11 4.69
CA PHE A 101 -8.87 -11.82 3.48
C PHE A 101 -9.06 -13.35 3.55
N GLU A 102 -9.99 -13.83 4.38
CA GLU A 102 -10.19 -15.27 4.64
C GLU A 102 -10.95 -16.00 3.54
N ILE A 103 -11.38 -15.28 2.52
CA ILE A 103 -12.14 -15.78 1.37
C ILE A 103 -11.59 -15.18 0.07
N GLY A 104 -11.59 -15.93 -1.02
CA GLY A 104 -11.36 -15.36 -2.35
C GLY A 104 -12.58 -14.54 -2.79
N LEU A 105 -12.36 -13.39 -3.38
CA LEU A 105 -13.39 -12.56 -3.99
C LEU A 105 -13.11 -12.41 -5.48
N ILE A 106 -14.02 -12.91 -6.31
CA ILE A 106 -13.85 -13.02 -7.75
C ILE A 106 -14.95 -12.21 -8.45
N THR A 107 -14.54 -11.22 -9.25
CA THR A 107 -15.45 -10.49 -10.13
C THR A 107 -15.59 -11.23 -11.46
N PRO A 108 -16.75 -11.19 -12.15
CA PRO A 108 -16.95 -11.83 -13.45
C PRO A 108 -15.92 -11.39 -14.48
N GLU A 109 -15.65 -10.07 -14.53
CA GLU A 109 -14.64 -9.46 -15.38
C GLU A 109 -13.77 -8.50 -14.57
N ARG A 110 -12.63 -8.10 -15.13
CA ARG A 110 -11.74 -7.10 -14.50
C ARG A 110 -12.43 -5.73 -14.44
N ILE A 111 -12.37 -5.10 -13.28
CA ILE A 111 -12.96 -3.77 -13.01
C ILE A 111 -12.26 -2.68 -13.84
N ASP A 112 -10.95 -2.73 -13.90
CA ASP A 112 -10.11 -1.74 -14.58
C ASP A 112 -10.21 -1.74 -16.11
N THR A 113 -10.72 -2.84 -16.69
CA THR A 113 -10.91 -2.94 -18.16
C THR A 113 -12.28 -2.47 -18.64
N GLN A 114 -13.17 -2.16 -17.73
CA GLN A 114 -14.51 -1.69 -18.09
C GLN A 114 -14.48 -0.28 -18.72
N LYS A 115 -15.40 0.00 -19.62
CA LYS A 115 -15.41 1.25 -20.39
C LYS A 115 -15.90 2.46 -19.56
N THR A 116 -16.81 2.22 -18.61
CA THR A 116 -17.41 3.27 -17.77
C THR A 116 -17.32 2.93 -16.28
N PRO A 117 -17.34 3.93 -15.38
CA PRO A 117 -17.41 3.70 -13.94
C PRO A 117 -18.61 2.83 -13.52
N GLU A 118 -19.76 3.02 -14.15
CA GLU A 118 -20.99 2.25 -13.86
C GLU A 118 -20.80 0.78 -14.20
N ALA A 119 -20.24 0.46 -15.38
CA ALA A 119 -19.92 -0.92 -15.76
C ALA A 119 -18.88 -1.53 -14.79
N ALA A 120 -17.90 -0.75 -14.36
CA ALA A 120 -16.91 -1.16 -13.37
C ALA A 120 -17.57 -1.49 -12.01
N LYS A 121 -18.50 -0.67 -11.54
CA LYS A 121 -19.29 -0.93 -10.32
C LYS A 121 -20.14 -2.19 -10.44
N GLN A 122 -20.77 -2.42 -11.59
CA GLN A 122 -21.54 -3.65 -11.82
C GLN A 122 -20.67 -4.91 -11.69
N GLN A 123 -19.42 -4.87 -12.18
CA GLN A 123 -18.49 -5.98 -11.95
C GLN A 123 -18.16 -6.17 -10.48
N LEU A 124 -17.94 -5.07 -9.74
CA LEU A 124 -17.66 -5.13 -8.30
C LEU A 124 -18.88 -5.70 -7.54
N TRP A 125 -20.08 -5.24 -7.81
CA TRP A 125 -21.30 -5.71 -7.13
C TRP A 125 -21.68 -7.14 -7.48
N ALA A 126 -21.21 -7.64 -8.63
CA ALA A 126 -21.36 -9.03 -9.04
C ALA A 126 -20.30 -9.97 -8.47
N VAL A 127 -19.46 -9.49 -7.55
CA VAL A 127 -18.40 -10.29 -6.90
C VAL A 127 -18.99 -11.52 -6.21
N GLN A 128 -18.31 -12.65 -6.36
CA GLN A 128 -18.67 -13.93 -5.77
C GLN A 128 -17.60 -14.43 -4.82
N PRO A 129 -17.98 -15.14 -3.73
CA PRO A 129 -17.00 -15.82 -2.90
C PRO A 129 -16.38 -17.00 -3.65
N GLY A 130 -15.13 -17.26 -3.41
CA GLY A 130 -14.39 -18.35 -4.01
C GLY A 130 -13.21 -18.80 -3.15
N GLU A 131 -12.48 -19.77 -3.65
CA GLU A 131 -11.24 -20.21 -3.00
C GLU A 131 -10.11 -19.18 -3.17
N ILE A 132 -9.24 -19.10 -2.17
CA ILE A 132 -7.99 -18.34 -2.27
C ILE A 132 -7.02 -19.14 -3.13
N ARG A 133 -6.84 -18.72 -4.38
CA ARG A 133 -5.87 -19.31 -5.30
C ARG A 133 -4.61 -18.46 -5.35
N GLY A 134 -3.52 -18.96 -4.77
CA GLY A 134 -2.25 -18.25 -4.69
C GLY A 134 -2.22 -17.18 -3.58
N ARG A 135 -2.34 -15.90 -3.92
CA ARG A 135 -2.31 -14.79 -2.96
C ARG A 135 -3.67 -14.55 -2.33
N ALA A 136 -3.69 -14.38 -0.99
CA ALA A 136 -4.91 -14.00 -0.27
C ALA A 136 -5.22 -12.49 -0.42
N TYR A 137 -4.18 -11.65 -0.46
CA TYR A 137 -4.31 -10.21 -0.60
C TYR A 137 -4.96 -9.81 -1.93
N SER A 138 -6.03 -9.02 -1.84
CA SER A 138 -6.76 -8.50 -3.00
C SER A 138 -7.38 -7.13 -2.69
N ASP A 139 -7.46 -6.26 -3.69
CA ASP A 139 -8.07 -4.93 -3.59
C ASP A 139 -9.58 -4.99 -3.38
N ILE A 140 -10.23 -6.02 -3.95
CA ILE A 140 -11.69 -6.20 -3.92
C ILE A 140 -12.21 -6.21 -2.48
N HIS A 141 -11.46 -6.77 -1.54
CA HIS A 141 -11.85 -6.80 -0.12
C HIS A 141 -12.07 -5.39 0.44
N ALA A 142 -11.12 -4.50 0.26
CA ALA A 142 -11.26 -3.14 0.73
C ALA A 142 -12.34 -2.34 -0.02
N MET A 143 -12.57 -2.65 -1.30
CA MET A 143 -13.64 -2.05 -2.08
C MET A 143 -15.03 -2.45 -1.55
N VAL A 144 -15.23 -3.72 -1.23
CA VAL A 144 -16.48 -4.22 -0.59
C VAL A 144 -16.65 -3.59 0.81
N ILE A 145 -15.57 -3.55 1.59
CA ILE A 145 -15.61 -2.97 2.95
C ILE A 145 -15.92 -1.46 2.92
N ARG A 146 -15.46 -0.74 1.90
CA ARG A 146 -15.83 0.67 1.73
C ARG A 146 -17.36 0.84 1.64
N ASP A 147 -18.05 0.02 0.87
CA ASP A 147 -19.50 0.07 0.75
C ASP A 147 -20.21 -0.39 2.06
N VAL A 148 -19.62 -1.36 2.77
CA VAL A 148 -20.09 -1.76 4.11
C VAL A 148 -19.98 -0.59 5.10
N ILE A 149 -18.90 0.20 5.05
CA ILE A 149 -18.73 1.41 5.88
C ILE A 149 -19.86 2.40 5.61
N GLU A 150 -20.17 2.68 4.35
CA GLU A 150 -21.24 3.62 3.99
C GLU A 150 -22.60 3.15 4.48
N GLY A 151 -22.91 1.86 4.30
CA GLY A 151 -24.16 1.30 4.81
C GLY A 151 -24.26 1.28 6.33
N ALA A 152 -23.20 0.96 7.03
CA ALA A 152 -23.15 0.97 8.50
C ALA A 152 -23.21 2.39 9.07
N ALA A 153 -22.54 3.32 8.43
CA ALA A 153 -22.48 4.71 8.86
C ALA A 153 -23.71 5.53 8.42
N GLN A 154 -24.43 5.09 7.40
CA GLN A 154 -25.47 5.89 6.70
C GLN A 154 -24.90 7.25 6.24
N SER A 155 -23.68 7.23 5.74
CA SER A 155 -22.90 8.41 5.37
C SER A 155 -21.85 8.02 4.32
N GLU A 156 -21.42 8.96 3.50
CA GLU A 156 -20.37 8.73 2.51
C GLU A 156 -19.03 8.38 3.16
N TYR A 157 -18.28 7.47 2.56
CA TYR A 157 -16.97 7.02 3.03
C TYR A 157 -16.01 8.19 3.34
N GLY A 158 -15.95 9.18 2.45
CA GLY A 158 -15.09 10.34 2.63
C GLY A 158 -15.45 11.20 3.84
N ALA A 159 -16.75 11.36 4.10
CA ALA A 159 -17.25 12.09 5.26
C ALA A 159 -16.89 11.36 6.57
N GLU A 160 -17.10 10.04 6.61
CA GLU A 160 -16.75 9.22 7.79
C GLU A 160 -15.24 9.15 8.01
N LEU A 161 -14.44 9.01 6.95
CA LEU A 161 -12.99 9.06 7.03
C LEU A 161 -12.51 10.38 7.62
N THR A 162 -13.08 11.49 7.14
CA THR A 162 -12.76 12.83 7.65
C THR A 162 -13.16 12.98 9.11
N ARG A 163 -14.35 12.54 9.48
CA ARG A 163 -14.88 12.63 10.85
C ARG A 163 -14.06 11.79 11.84
N CYS A 164 -13.74 10.55 11.46
CA CYS A 164 -13.17 9.57 12.39
C CYS A 164 -11.65 9.59 12.44
N ILE A 165 -10.99 9.99 11.37
CA ILE A 165 -9.52 9.88 11.23
C ILE A 165 -8.88 11.22 10.90
N LEU A 166 -9.22 11.84 9.76
CA LEU A 166 -8.45 12.98 9.25
C LEU A 166 -8.55 14.20 10.19
N ARG A 167 -9.74 14.54 10.62
CA ARG A 167 -9.97 15.70 11.53
C ARG A 167 -9.39 15.47 12.92
N PRO A 168 -9.65 14.34 13.61
CA PRO A 168 -9.06 14.09 14.94
C PRO A 168 -7.54 14.09 14.95
N LEU A 169 -6.91 13.68 13.83
CA LEU A 169 -5.46 13.66 13.69
C LEU A 169 -4.88 14.93 13.04
N GLU A 170 -5.72 15.94 12.77
CA GLU A 170 -5.31 17.19 12.10
C GLU A 170 -4.57 16.97 10.77
N MET A 171 -5.02 15.96 10.00
CA MET A 171 -4.44 15.59 8.69
C MET A 171 -5.02 16.46 7.56
N ALA A 172 -4.72 17.75 7.59
CA ALA A 172 -5.27 18.74 6.66
C ALA A 172 -4.69 18.64 5.24
N GLU A 173 -3.56 17.94 5.08
CA GLU A 173 -2.84 17.73 3.83
C GLU A 173 -3.03 16.28 3.30
N THR A 174 -4.14 15.62 3.69
CA THR A 174 -4.53 14.30 3.21
C THR A 174 -5.84 14.41 2.44
N PHE A 175 -5.82 14.02 1.17
CA PHE A 175 -6.89 14.27 0.23
C PHE A 175 -7.45 12.99 -0.38
N LEU A 176 -8.79 12.91 -0.44
CA LEU A 176 -9.52 11.98 -1.30
C LEU A 176 -9.57 12.52 -2.74
N HIS A 177 -9.71 13.85 -2.85
CA HIS A 177 -9.66 14.59 -4.11
C HIS A 177 -8.67 15.71 -3.96
N VAL A 178 -7.56 15.62 -4.66
CA VAL A 178 -6.52 16.66 -4.60
C VAL A 178 -7.06 17.92 -5.24
N PRO A 179 -7.10 19.07 -4.52
CA PRO A 179 -7.48 20.35 -5.09
C PRO A 179 -6.60 20.70 -6.30
N GLU A 180 -7.16 21.40 -7.29
CA GLU A 180 -6.44 21.66 -8.54
C GLU A 180 -5.13 22.43 -8.32
N GLU A 181 -5.14 23.42 -7.44
CA GLU A 181 -3.97 24.21 -7.05
C GLU A 181 -2.89 23.40 -6.30
N ARG A 182 -3.25 22.21 -5.77
CA ARG A 182 -2.32 21.31 -5.07
C ARG A 182 -1.78 20.19 -5.97
N ARG A 183 -2.30 20.03 -7.19
CA ARG A 183 -1.83 18.98 -8.11
C ARG A 183 -0.37 19.14 -8.51
N VAL A 184 0.16 20.36 -8.50
CA VAL A 184 1.58 20.65 -8.76
C VAL A 184 2.51 20.06 -7.69
N ASP A 185 2.00 19.77 -6.50
CA ASP A 185 2.74 19.18 -5.39
C ASP A 185 2.72 17.62 -5.44
N CYS A 186 1.94 17.02 -6.36
CA CYS A 186 1.83 15.58 -6.48
C CYS A 186 3.05 14.95 -7.15
N ILE A 187 3.46 13.78 -6.68
CA ILE A 187 4.43 12.95 -7.41
C ILE A 187 3.88 12.58 -8.78
N SER A 188 4.72 12.63 -9.82
CA SER A 188 4.37 12.15 -11.15
C SER A 188 4.43 10.62 -11.19
N CYS A 189 3.39 9.98 -11.71
CA CYS A 189 3.37 8.54 -11.98
C CYS A 189 3.42 8.24 -13.50
N ARG A 190 3.91 9.18 -14.32
CA ARG A 190 4.02 9.02 -15.78
C ARG A 190 5.25 8.20 -16.17
N GLY A 191 5.19 7.59 -17.35
CA GLY A 191 6.31 6.84 -17.91
C GLY A 191 6.55 5.50 -17.23
N GLU A 192 5.52 4.89 -16.65
CA GLU A 192 5.62 3.54 -16.13
C GLU A 192 5.79 2.53 -17.25
N HIS A 193 6.86 1.76 -17.20
CA HIS A 193 7.11 0.63 -18.08
C HIS A 193 6.73 -0.67 -17.37
N ARG A 194 6.03 -1.56 -18.07
CA ARG A 194 5.67 -2.91 -17.61
C ARG A 194 5.93 -3.93 -18.72
N ILE A 195 6.41 -5.10 -18.35
CA ILE A 195 6.45 -6.27 -19.22
C ILE A 195 5.52 -7.30 -18.60
N GLU A 196 4.39 -7.52 -19.24
CA GLU A 196 3.37 -8.46 -18.80
C GLU A 196 2.88 -9.30 -20.00
N GLN A 197 2.85 -10.61 -19.84
CA GLN A 197 2.31 -11.54 -20.86
C GLN A 197 2.91 -11.33 -22.27
N GLY A 198 4.22 -11.12 -22.35
CA GLY A 198 4.92 -10.93 -23.62
C GLY A 198 4.68 -9.56 -24.27
N LYS A 199 4.11 -8.59 -23.55
CA LYS A 199 3.87 -7.24 -24.05
C LYS A 199 4.60 -6.21 -23.20
N HIS A 200 5.19 -5.23 -23.88
CA HIS A 200 5.64 -4.01 -23.27
C HIS A 200 4.48 -3.02 -23.22
N ILE A 201 4.18 -2.52 -22.01
CA ILE A 201 3.16 -1.52 -21.76
C ILE A 201 3.85 -0.28 -21.21
N LEU A 202 3.65 0.86 -21.87
CA LEU A 202 4.10 2.17 -21.43
C LEU A 202 2.89 3.02 -21.07
N ARG A 203 2.81 3.43 -19.79
CA ARG A 203 1.73 4.28 -19.29
C ARG A 203 2.20 5.73 -19.19
N THR A 204 1.69 6.57 -20.08
CA THR A 204 2.02 8.01 -20.16
C THR A 204 0.85 8.93 -19.78
N ASP A 205 -0.31 8.34 -19.53
CA ASP A 205 -1.60 9.02 -19.30
C ASP A 205 -1.86 9.40 -17.84
N ALA A 206 -0.99 8.97 -16.91
CA ALA A 206 -1.12 9.31 -15.50
C ALA A 206 -1.11 10.82 -15.27
N GLN A 207 -2.07 11.32 -14.51
CA GLN A 207 -2.22 12.73 -14.18
C GLN A 207 -1.98 12.98 -12.70
N PRO A 208 -1.29 14.07 -12.33
CA PRO A 208 -1.12 14.42 -10.92
C PRO A 208 -2.45 14.55 -10.19
N GLY A 209 -2.55 13.97 -8.99
CA GLY A 209 -3.76 13.99 -8.17
C GLY A 209 -4.87 13.02 -8.60
N ILE A 210 -4.62 12.20 -9.64
CA ILE A 210 -5.47 11.06 -10.01
C ILE A 210 -4.76 9.77 -9.57
N PRO A 211 -5.46 8.83 -8.90
CA PRO A 211 -4.87 7.59 -8.45
C PRO A 211 -4.19 6.80 -9.57
N HIS A 212 -2.98 6.28 -9.31
CA HIS A 212 -2.26 5.45 -10.25
C HIS A 212 -2.84 4.04 -10.39
N ASP A 213 -3.46 3.52 -9.32
CA ASP A 213 -4.13 2.22 -9.36
C ASP A 213 -5.20 2.19 -10.45
N PRO A 214 -5.18 1.20 -11.37
CA PRO A 214 -6.11 1.18 -12.51
C PRO A 214 -7.59 1.08 -12.12
N LYS A 215 -7.93 0.39 -11.02
CA LYS A 215 -9.31 0.27 -10.54
C LYS A 215 -9.77 1.59 -9.91
N ALA A 216 -8.90 2.20 -9.09
CA ALA A 216 -9.18 3.48 -8.49
C ALA A 216 -9.33 4.58 -9.56
N ALA A 217 -8.44 4.63 -10.55
CA ALA A 217 -8.54 5.56 -11.68
C ALA A 217 -9.82 5.36 -12.50
N ARG A 218 -10.24 4.09 -12.72
CA ARG A 218 -11.46 3.76 -13.45
C ARG A 218 -12.72 4.25 -12.73
N LEU A 219 -12.72 4.22 -11.41
CA LEU A 219 -13.87 4.58 -10.57
C LEU A 219 -13.81 6.03 -10.07
N TYR A 220 -12.69 6.74 -10.29
CA TYR A 220 -12.55 8.14 -9.91
C TYR A 220 -13.67 9.00 -10.53
N PRO A 221 -14.28 9.97 -9.80
CA PRO A 221 -13.84 10.51 -8.50
C PRO A 221 -14.25 9.70 -7.26
N GLU A 222 -14.91 8.59 -7.37
CA GLU A 222 -15.30 7.78 -6.22
C GLU A 222 -14.10 7.05 -5.62
N ILE A 223 -13.85 7.24 -4.34
CA ILE A 223 -12.74 6.59 -3.62
C ILE A 223 -13.22 5.26 -3.04
N MET A 224 -12.63 4.18 -3.52
CA MET A 224 -13.08 2.81 -3.26
C MET A 224 -12.38 2.13 -2.06
N GLY A 225 -11.69 2.87 -1.22
CA GLY A 225 -11.11 2.37 0.03
C GLY A 225 -9.88 1.47 -0.11
N HIS A 226 -9.56 1.00 -1.33
CA HIS A 226 -8.36 0.18 -1.57
C HIS A 226 -7.14 0.99 -2.01
N ALA A 227 -7.36 2.15 -2.62
CA ALA A 227 -6.38 3.10 -3.11
C ALA A 227 -7.05 4.46 -3.34
N GLY A 228 -6.29 5.51 -3.56
CA GLY A 228 -6.79 6.81 -4.01
C GLY A 228 -6.63 7.94 -3.00
N LEU A 229 -6.08 7.71 -1.82
CA LEU A 229 -5.68 8.80 -0.92
C LEU A 229 -4.32 9.35 -1.36
N PHE A 230 -4.20 10.67 -1.25
CA PHE A 230 -2.94 11.40 -1.39
C PHE A 230 -2.60 12.07 -0.06
N SER A 231 -1.33 12.01 0.35
CA SER A 231 -0.92 12.58 1.63
C SER A 231 0.53 13.06 1.62
N THR A 232 0.88 13.90 2.58
CA THR A 232 2.24 14.36 2.84
C THR A 232 2.95 13.48 3.87
N GLN A 233 4.28 13.60 3.93
CA GLN A 233 5.08 12.96 4.98
C GLN A 233 4.60 13.39 6.39
N GLY A 234 4.31 14.68 6.57
CA GLY A 234 3.86 15.23 7.86
C GLY A 234 2.55 14.62 8.34
N ASP A 235 1.55 14.52 7.47
CA ASP A 235 0.26 13.94 7.84
C ASP A 235 0.35 12.44 8.10
N MET A 236 1.17 11.71 7.34
CA MET A 236 1.39 10.29 7.61
C MET A 236 2.12 10.03 8.93
N VAL A 237 2.97 10.96 9.39
CA VAL A 237 3.55 10.92 10.75
C VAL A 237 2.47 11.15 11.82
N LYS A 238 1.57 12.13 11.61
CA LYS A 238 0.42 12.33 12.51
C LYS A 238 -0.47 11.08 12.58
N PHE A 239 -0.70 10.43 11.42
CA PHE A 239 -1.44 9.17 11.36
C PHE A 239 -0.80 8.10 12.24
N ALA A 240 0.49 7.81 12.07
CA ALA A 240 1.21 6.82 12.87
C ALA A 240 1.18 7.14 14.37
N GLN A 241 1.48 8.39 14.73
CA GLN A 241 1.47 8.85 16.12
C GLN A 241 0.07 8.82 16.73
N GLY A 242 -0.97 9.17 15.95
CA GLY A 242 -2.36 9.11 16.39
C GLY A 242 -2.83 7.69 16.68
N VAL A 243 -2.42 6.72 15.86
CA VAL A 243 -2.67 5.29 16.11
C VAL A 243 -1.95 4.84 17.39
N LEU A 244 -0.67 5.17 17.55
CA LEU A 244 0.11 4.83 18.77
C LEU A 244 -0.46 5.42 20.05
N ARG A 245 -1.09 6.60 19.96
CA ARG A 245 -1.72 7.32 21.09
C ARG A 245 -3.20 6.99 21.30
N GLU A 246 -3.74 6.02 20.59
CA GLU A 246 -5.15 5.60 20.68
C GLU A 246 -6.16 6.70 20.32
N GLN A 247 -5.77 7.65 19.48
CA GLN A 247 -6.66 8.77 19.08
C GLN A 247 -7.71 8.34 18.05
N VAL A 248 -7.53 7.20 17.38
CA VAL A 248 -8.46 6.66 16.38
C VAL A 248 -9.23 5.47 16.93
N ILE A 249 -8.52 4.45 17.37
CA ILE A 249 -9.05 3.22 17.96
C ILE A 249 -8.17 2.79 19.14
N SER A 250 -8.72 1.92 20.00
CA SER A 250 -7.98 1.40 21.17
C SER A 250 -6.86 0.45 20.76
N LYS A 251 -5.83 0.33 21.61
CA LYS A 251 -4.75 -0.68 21.42
C LYS A 251 -5.31 -2.10 21.35
N MET A 252 -6.37 -2.40 22.10
CA MET A 252 -7.01 -3.70 22.04
C MET A 252 -7.54 -4.00 20.63
N THR A 253 -8.11 -3.03 19.96
CA THR A 253 -8.61 -3.14 18.60
C THR A 253 -7.47 -3.28 17.59
N ILE A 254 -6.36 -2.55 17.78
CA ILE A 254 -5.18 -2.72 16.93
C ILE A 254 -4.59 -4.13 17.09
N ARG A 255 -4.50 -4.68 18.31
CA ARG A 255 -4.13 -6.08 18.55
C ARG A 255 -5.05 -7.06 17.82
N LYS A 256 -6.35 -6.76 17.75
CA LYS A 256 -7.30 -7.56 16.95
C LYS A 256 -7.00 -7.47 15.46
N MET A 257 -6.63 -6.30 14.95
CA MET A 257 -6.23 -6.11 13.55
C MET A 257 -4.93 -6.85 13.23
N ALA A 258 -3.97 -6.87 14.15
CA ALA A 258 -2.66 -7.52 14.00
C ALA A 258 -2.71 -9.07 14.08
N ARG A 259 -3.86 -9.66 14.37
CA ARG A 259 -3.99 -11.13 14.36
C ARG A 259 -3.86 -11.70 12.98
N ASN A 260 -2.95 -12.67 12.81
CA ASN A 260 -2.85 -13.42 11.55
C ASN A 260 -4.15 -14.20 11.29
N ARG A 261 -4.71 -14.02 10.10
CA ARG A 261 -5.96 -14.65 9.65
C ARG A 261 -5.75 -15.64 8.49
N THR A 262 -4.73 -15.43 7.67
CA THR A 262 -4.55 -16.17 6.42
C THR A 262 -3.24 -16.94 6.33
N GLY A 263 -2.24 -16.52 7.12
CA GLY A 263 -0.87 -17.02 7.00
C GLY A 263 -0.68 -18.42 7.60
N PHE A 264 -0.10 -19.31 6.82
CA PHE A 264 0.34 -20.63 7.23
C PHE A 264 1.47 -21.13 6.33
N ARG A 265 2.21 -22.13 6.79
CA ARG A 265 3.21 -22.82 5.96
C ARG A 265 2.52 -23.87 5.11
N ARG A 266 2.73 -23.84 3.80
CA ARG A 266 2.21 -24.84 2.84
C ARG A 266 3.03 -26.12 2.90
N ALA A 267 2.49 -27.20 2.34
CA ALA A 267 3.14 -28.51 2.29
C ALA A 267 4.45 -28.49 1.47
N ASP A 268 4.56 -27.63 0.47
CA ASP A 268 5.76 -27.40 -0.34
C ASP A 268 6.84 -26.57 0.37
N GLY A 269 6.60 -26.16 1.62
CA GLY A 269 7.52 -25.35 2.41
C GLY A 269 7.37 -23.85 2.21
N THR A 270 6.61 -23.39 1.22
CA THR A 270 6.30 -21.97 1.01
C THR A 270 5.29 -21.46 2.04
N TYR A 271 5.06 -20.15 2.08
CA TYR A 271 4.12 -19.53 3.00
C TYR A 271 2.97 -18.85 2.27
N GLN A 272 1.76 -18.98 2.83
CA GLN A 272 0.68 -18.06 2.51
C GLN A 272 0.98 -16.69 3.15
N GLN A 273 0.47 -15.62 2.58
CA GLN A 273 0.63 -14.28 3.13
C GLN A 273 0.04 -14.18 4.54
N TYR A 274 0.78 -13.57 5.45
CA TYR A 274 0.34 -13.31 6.83
C TYR A 274 -0.39 -11.97 6.85
N LEU A 275 -1.71 -12.03 6.83
CA LEU A 275 -2.61 -10.88 6.78
C LEU A 275 -3.51 -10.85 8.01
N GLY A 276 -3.80 -9.65 8.46
CA GLY A 276 -4.78 -9.32 9.47
C GLY A 276 -5.96 -8.55 8.86
N THR A 277 -6.45 -7.54 9.57
CA THR A 277 -7.59 -6.73 9.14
C THR A 277 -7.15 -5.66 8.13
N LEU A 278 -7.29 -5.94 6.83
CA LEU A 278 -6.84 -5.10 5.71
C LEU A 278 -5.36 -4.66 5.79
N CYS A 279 -4.52 -5.42 6.46
CA CYS A 279 -3.09 -5.12 6.63
C CYS A 279 -2.23 -6.38 6.59
N TYR A 280 -0.92 -6.21 6.44
CA TYR A 280 0.06 -7.25 6.75
C TYR A 280 0.32 -7.28 8.25
N VAL A 281 0.63 -8.48 8.75
CA VAL A 281 0.99 -8.73 10.14
C VAL A 281 2.31 -9.50 10.22
N LYS A 282 2.86 -9.64 11.42
CA LYS A 282 4.15 -10.28 11.66
C LYS A 282 4.23 -11.67 11.04
N HIS A 283 5.26 -11.88 10.23
CA HIS A 283 5.56 -13.17 9.62
C HIS A 283 6.53 -13.96 10.52
N PRO A 284 6.35 -15.28 10.73
CA PRO A 284 7.21 -16.09 11.60
C PRO A 284 8.65 -16.19 11.08
N VAL A 285 8.82 -16.15 9.78
CA VAL A 285 10.10 -16.08 9.10
C VAL A 285 10.15 -14.74 8.36
N GLN A 286 11.09 -13.88 8.72
CA GLN A 286 11.22 -12.56 8.10
C GLN A 286 11.63 -12.69 6.64
N TYR A 287 10.65 -12.84 5.76
CA TYR A 287 10.83 -12.94 4.32
C TYR A 287 9.73 -12.14 3.62
N PHE A 288 10.09 -11.06 2.91
CA PHE A 288 9.15 -10.14 2.25
C PHE A 288 7.99 -9.69 3.15
N SER A 289 8.28 -9.36 4.39
CA SER A 289 7.27 -8.88 5.32
C SER A 289 7.27 -7.37 5.36
N GLU A 290 6.08 -6.78 5.37
CA GLU A 290 5.92 -5.35 5.66
C GLU A 290 6.10 -5.04 7.16
N ILE A 291 6.34 -6.05 7.99
CA ILE A 291 6.62 -5.90 9.42
C ILE A 291 8.06 -6.36 9.67
N PRO A 292 9.01 -5.45 9.95
CA PRO A 292 10.41 -5.80 10.18
C PRO A 292 10.62 -6.65 11.44
N ALA A 293 11.77 -7.33 11.54
CA ALA A 293 12.03 -8.29 12.61
C ALA A 293 12.07 -7.65 14.00
N TYR A 294 12.44 -6.38 14.11
CA TYR A 294 12.49 -5.64 15.38
C TYR A 294 11.12 -5.23 15.92
N GLU A 295 10.07 -5.25 15.11
CA GLU A 295 8.70 -4.98 15.55
C GLU A 295 8.07 -6.23 16.19
N SER A 296 7.07 -6.05 17.04
CA SER A 296 6.36 -7.10 17.75
C SER A 296 5.23 -7.74 16.91
N ASP A 297 4.56 -8.76 17.48
CA ASP A 297 3.37 -9.35 16.88
C ASP A 297 2.12 -8.44 16.95
N GLU A 298 2.24 -7.28 17.60
CA GLU A 298 1.18 -6.25 17.69
C GLU A 298 1.31 -5.18 16.60
N ALA A 299 2.22 -5.39 15.64
CA ALA A 299 2.43 -4.49 14.52
C ALA A 299 1.46 -4.73 13.36
N ILE A 300 1.03 -3.66 12.74
CA ILE A 300 0.29 -3.64 11.47
C ILE A 300 1.10 -2.87 10.43
N GLY A 301 1.05 -3.28 9.18
CA GLY A 301 1.76 -2.58 8.12
C GLY A 301 1.18 -2.83 6.75
N LEU A 302 1.56 -2.00 5.80
CA LEU A 302 1.19 -2.16 4.41
C LEU A 302 2.20 -1.49 3.48
N ALA A 303 2.21 -1.93 2.21
CA ALA A 303 2.94 -1.25 1.13
C ALA A 303 1.98 -0.74 0.06
N GLY A 304 2.35 0.36 -0.60
CA GLY A 304 1.70 0.91 -1.78
C GLY A 304 2.47 0.58 -3.06
N PHE A 305 1.76 0.24 -4.12
CA PHE A 305 2.38 -0.09 -5.42
C PHE A 305 3.27 1.03 -5.94
N THR A 306 2.89 2.28 -5.73
CA THR A 306 3.62 3.49 -6.16
C THR A 306 4.94 3.71 -5.43
N GLY A 307 5.22 2.92 -4.36
CA GLY A 307 6.50 2.93 -3.66
C GLY A 307 6.41 3.36 -2.21
N GLN A 308 5.24 3.21 -1.57
CA GLN A 308 5.02 3.52 -0.18
C GLN A 308 5.14 2.28 0.70
N HIS A 309 5.51 2.51 1.95
CA HIS A 309 5.47 1.53 3.02
C HIS A 309 5.22 2.22 4.35
N MET A 310 4.46 1.59 5.22
CA MET A 310 4.28 1.97 6.61
C MET A 310 4.12 0.73 7.48
N SER A 311 4.75 0.74 8.65
CA SER A 311 4.43 -0.14 9.76
C SER A 311 4.22 0.65 11.05
N ILE A 312 3.36 0.17 11.93
CA ILE A 312 3.04 0.78 13.23
C ILE A 312 2.95 -0.35 14.25
N ASP A 313 3.83 -0.34 15.24
CA ASP A 313 3.89 -1.34 16.30
C ASP A 313 3.47 -0.75 17.65
N ILE A 314 2.29 -1.09 18.10
CA ILE A 314 1.77 -0.62 19.38
C ILE A 314 2.42 -1.32 20.57
N GLY A 315 3.07 -2.47 20.38
CA GLY A 315 3.80 -3.20 21.41
C GLY A 315 5.10 -2.50 21.81
N THR A 316 5.84 -1.98 20.83
CA THR A 316 7.13 -1.29 21.02
C THR A 316 7.02 0.23 20.96
N GLY A 317 5.93 0.78 20.41
CA GLY A 317 5.77 2.21 20.16
C GLY A 317 6.57 2.71 18.95
N VAL A 318 7.05 1.80 18.10
CA VAL A 318 7.81 2.13 16.90
C VAL A 318 6.90 2.28 15.70
N PHE A 319 7.20 3.20 14.81
CA PHE A 319 6.62 3.25 13.48
C PHE A 319 7.68 3.53 12.42
N THR A 320 7.42 3.04 11.22
CA THR A 320 8.26 3.29 10.03
C THR A 320 7.40 3.84 8.91
N LEU A 321 7.95 4.78 8.14
CA LEU A 321 7.30 5.39 6.99
C LEU A 321 8.29 5.57 5.86
N PHE A 322 7.96 5.04 4.70
CA PHE A 322 8.73 5.17 3.46
C PHE A 322 7.77 5.63 2.36
N LEU A 323 7.90 6.85 1.90
CA LEU A 323 7.10 7.45 0.84
C LEU A 323 8.00 7.69 -0.37
N GLY A 324 8.00 6.74 -1.28
CA GLY A 324 8.80 6.80 -2.50
C GLY A 324 7.95 6.98 -3.76
N ASN A 325 8.63 7.06 -4.89
CA ASN A 325 8.02 6.91 -6.19
C ASN A 325 8.81 5.88 -7.01
N ARG A 326 8.25 4.70 -7.20
CA ARG A 326 8.91 3.66 -8.01
C ARG A 326 8.39 3.58 -9.45
N VAL A 327 7.56 4.55 -9.85
CA VAL A 327 6.76 4.49 -11.08
C VAL A 327 7.30 5.42 -12.15
N MET A 328 7.59 6.69 -11.83
CA MET A 328 7.99 7.70 -12.79
C MET A 328 9.24 7.28 -13.60
N ASN A 329 9.04 7.04 -14.91
CA ASN A 329 10.07 6.59 -15.84
C ASN A 329 10.83 5.35 -15.33
N ARG A 330 10.09 4.35 -14.81
CA ARG A 330 10.66 3.13 -14.23
C ARG A 330 9.99 1.87 -14.78
N LEU A 331 10.76 0.80 -14.90
CA LEU A 331 10.20 -0.54 -15.09
C LEU A 331 9.73 -1.07 -13.73
N THR A 332 8.42 -1.25 -13.57
CA THR A 332 7.79 -1.64 -12.29
C THR A 332 7.41 -3.10 -12.23
N VAL A 333 7.07 -3.70 -13.36
CA VAL A 333 6.62 -5.09 -13.49
C VAL A 333 7.41 -5.76 -14.60
N LEU A 334 7.94 -6.94 -14.28
CA LEU A 334 8.67 -7.78 -15.22
C LEU A 334 8.19 -9.22 -15.06
N VAL A 335 7.23 -9.61 -15.88
CA VAL A 335 6.72 -10.98 -15.98
C VAL A 335 6.89 -11.45 -17.43
N PRO A 336 8.05 -12.00 -17.77
CA PRO A 336 8.27 -12.53 -19.12
C PRO A 336 7.33 -13.69 -19.39
N GLU A 337 7.05 -13.91 -20.67
CA GLU A 337 6.35 -15.11 -21.14
C GLU A 337 7.18 -16.36 -20.78
N ALA A 338 6.50 -17.47 -20.49
CA ALA A 338 7.18 -18.70 -20.13
C ALA A 338 8.21 -19.12 -21.20
N GLY A 339 9.45 -19.34 -20.79
CA GLY A 339 10.55 -19.71 -21.67
C GLY A 339 11.26 -18.54 -22.36
N LYS A 340 10.83 -17.28 -22.14
CA LYS A 340 11.52 -16.09 -22.63
C LYS A 340 12.38 -15.45 -21.55
N SER A 341 13.53 -14.93 -21.98
CA SER A 341 14.46 -14.14 -21.17
C SER A 341 14.26 -12.63 -21.40
N LEU A 342 14.98 -11.79 -20.68
CA LEU A 342 14.95 -10.34 -20.89
C LEU A 342 15.39 -9.95 -22.29
N THR A 343 16.38 -10.65 -22.87
CA THR A 343 16.91 -10.37 -24.21
C THR A 343 15.87 -10.63 -25.31
N ASP A 344 14.89 -11.51 -25.08
CA ASP A 344 13.79 -11.74 -26.02
C ASP A 344 12.82 -10.54 -26.13
N TYR A 345 12.93 -9.58 -25.23
CA TYR A 345 12.18 -8.31 -25.25
C TYR A 345 13.05 -7.11 -25.60
N GLY A 346 14.24 -7.34 -26.14
CA GLY A 346 15.18 -6.27 -26.43
C GLY A 346 15.75 -5.60 -25.19
N LEU A 347 15.81 -6.33 -24.07
CA LEU A 347 16.21 -5.79 -22.78
C LEU A 347 17.53 -6.41 -22.33
N GLN A 348 18.47 -5.55 -21.95
CA GLN A 348 19.72 -5.97 -21.34
C GLN A 348 19.80 -5.41 -19.91
N ALA A 349 20.01 -6.31 -18.93
CA ALA A 349 20.35 -5.89 -17.60
C ALA A 349 21.78 -5.31 -17.60
N ASP A 350 21.93 -4.07 -17.16
CA ASP A 350 23.26 -3.42 -17.09
C ASP A 350 24.05 -3.79 -15.83
N GLY A 351 23.58 -4.74 -15.05
CA GLY A 351 24.17 -5.14 -13.76
C GLY A 351 24.04 -4.07 -12.64
N ARG A 352 23.43 -2.92 -12.94
CA ARG A 352 23.24 -1.79 -12.02
C ARG A 352 21.76 -1.48 -11.78
N GLY A 353 20.86 -2.38 -12.17
CA GLY A 353 19.42 -2.22 -11.99
C GLY A 353 18.72 -1.43 -13.10
N SER A 354 19.41 -1.06 -14.18
CA SER A 354 18.78 -0.49 -15.38
C SER A 354 18.57 -1.55 -16.45
N ILE A 355 17.60 -1.29 -17.31
CA ILE A 355 17.30 -2.07 -18.50
C ILE A 355 17.45 -1.15 -19.70
N VAL A 356 18.14 -1.62 -20.72
CA VAL A 356 18.36 -0.90 -21.98
C VAL A 356 17.51 -1.54 -23.07
N TRP A 357 16.73 -0.74 -23.79
CA TRP A 357 15.93 -1.16 -24.93
C TRP A 357 16.80 -1.25 -26.20
N ASP A 358 16.32 -1.92 -27.24
CA ASP A 358 17.03 -2.05 -28.54
C ASP A 358 17.32 -0.69 -29.19
N ASP A 359 16.50 0.33 -28.94
CA ASP A 359 16.70 1.71 -29.42
C ASP A 359 17.74 2.49 -28.61
N GLY A 360 18.35 1.88 -27.60
CA GLY A 360 19.33 2.50 -26.71
C GLY A 360 18.71 3.25 -25.51
N THR A 361 17.39 3.33 -25.42
CA THR A 361 16.71 3.95 -24.27
C THR A 361 16.99 3.16 -23.00
N ARG A 362 17.49 3.86 -21.96
CA ARG A 362 17.76 3.26 -20.67
C ARG A 362 16.63 3.55 -19.69
N VAL A 363 16.06 2.49 -19.11
CA VAL A 363 15.03 2.57 -18.05
C VAL A 363 15.53 1.89 -16.79
N VAL A 364 15.49 2.60 -15.68
CA VAL A 364 15.85 2.03 -14.37
C VAL A 364 14.77 1.07 -13.92
N SER A 365 15.16 -0.13 -13.49
CA SER A 365 14.23 -1.11 -12.94
C SER A 365 13.98 -0.86 -11.45
N SER A 366 12.72 -0.78 -11.08
CA SER A 366 12.26 -0.76 -9.68
C SER A 366 11.62 -2.08 -9.25
N VAL A 367 11.75 -3.15 -10.04
CA VAL A 367 11.14 -4.46 -9.76
C VAL A 367 11.59 -4.99 -8.40
N ASN A 368 12.86 -4.86 -8.07
CA ASN A 368 13.44 -5.36 -6.82
C ASN A 368 13.49 -4.30 -5.69
N TYR A 369 12.76 -3.18 -5.81
CA TYR A 369 12.85 -2.09 -4.82
C TYR A 369 12.49 -2.54 -3.40
N VAL A 370 11.57 -3.51 -3.25
CA VAL A 370 11.13 -4.03 -1.94
C VAL A 370 12.29 -4.64 -1.17
N HIS A 371 13.09 -5.48 -1.83
CA HIS A 371 14.28 -6.09 -1.20
C HIS A 371 15.29 -5.03 -0.74
N GLN A 372 15.51 -4.02 -1.59
CA GLN A 372 16.46 -2.95 -1.27
C GLN A 372 15.91 -2.03 -0.19
N LYS A 373 14.60 -1.74 -0.20
CA LYS A 373 13.92 -1.03 0.88
C LYS A 373 14.16 -1.77 2.20
N ASP A 374 13.87 -3.06 2.23
CA ASP A 374 14.03 -3.85 3.45
C ASP A 374 15.49 -3.87 3.94
N ALA A 375 16.45 -4.02 3.03
CA ALA A 375 17.86 -4.08 3.38
C ALA A 375 18.44 -2.73 3.86
N HIS A 376 18.07 -1.63 3.22
CA HIS A 376 18.66 -0.32 3.50
C HIS A 376 17.83 0.51 4.47
N PHE A 377 16.50 0.60 4.25
CA PHE A 377 15.64 1.42 5.10
C PHE A 377 15.45 0.82 6.49
N HIS A 378 15.07 -0.44 6.60
CA HIS A 378 14.87 -1.05 7.90
C HIS A 378 16.17 -1.20 8.70
N GLN A 379 17.33 -1.36 8.05
CA GLN A 379 18.62 -1.29 8.74
C GLN A 379 18.88 0.12 9.27
N ALA A 380 18.63 1.16 8.47
CA ALA A 380 18.79 2.54 8.91
C ALA A 380 17.85 2.90 10.08
N VAL A 381 16.63 2.38 10.08
CA VAL A 381 15.69 2.52 11.21
C VAL A 381 16.24 1.84 12.45
N ALA A 382 16.69 0.58 12.33
CA ALA A 382 17.26 -0.16 13.46
C ALA A 382 18.47 0.59 14.07
N ASP A 383 19.39 1.06 13.22
CA ASP A 383 20.57 1.83 13.68
C ASP A 383 20.18 3.17 14.31
N THR A 384 19.18 3.87 13.74
CA THR A 384 18.73 5.19 14.23
C THR A 384 18.03 5.10 15.59
N LEU A 385 17.24 4.07 15.82
CA LEU A 385 16.46 3.88 17.04
C LEU A 385 17.13 2.95 18.06
N GLY A 386 18.33 2.44 17.77
CA GLY A 386 19.05 1.49 18.65
C GLY A 386 18.33 0.15 18.81
N LEU A 387 17.64 -0.30 17.77
CA LEU A 387 16.86 -1.55 17.75
C LEU A 387 17.73 -2.74 17.30
N PRO A 388 17.31 -3.98 17.60
CA PRO A 388 17.93 -5.17 17.00
C PRO A 388 17.93 -5.11 15.47
N ALA A 389 18.80 -5.92 14.83
CA ALA A 389 18.83 -5.98 13.37
C ALA A 389 17.43 -6.28 12.79
N TRP A 390 17.09 -5.65 11.67
CA TRP A 390 15.79 -5.80 11.01
C TRP A 390 15.52 -7.22 10.50
N ARG A 391 16.55 -8.04 10.38
CA ARG A 391 16.54 -9.40 9.86
C ARG A 391 16.93 -10.39 10.96
N ARG A 392 16.26 -11.53 11.03
CA ARG A 392 16.73 -12.65 11.87
C ARG A 392 17.98 -13.28 11.24
N ALA A 393 18.99 -13.58 12.05
CA ALA A 393 20.19 -14.27 11.60
C ALA A 393 19.81 -15.63 10.95
N GLY A 394 20.39 -15.94 9.80
CA GLY A 394 20.16 -17.20 9.07
C GLY A 394 19.11 -17.16 7.96
N THR A 395 18.41 -16.04 7.73
CA THR A 395 17.54 -15.90 6.56
C THR A 395 18.36 -15.43 5.35
N ALA A 396 18.82 -16.36 4.54
CA ALA A 396 19.45 -16.04 3.26
C ALA A 396 18.40 -15.65 2.21
N TRP A 397 18.74 -14.71 1.35
CA TRP A 397 18.02 -14.47 0.10
C TRP A 397 18.34 -15.65 -0.85
N SER A 398 17.38 -16.46 -1.17
CA SER A 398 17.47 -17.44 -2.28
C SER A 398 16.80 -16.89 -3.51
#